data_e4ca7d85e3b354d0b2539cf5b7d44e24
#
_entry.id   e4ca7d85e3b354d0b2539cf5b7d44e24
#
_cell.length_a   1.000
_cell.length_b   1.000
_cell.length_c   1.000
_cell.angle_alpha   90.00
_cell.angle_beta   90.00
_cell.angle_gamma   90.00
#
_symmetry.space_group_name_H-M   'P 1'
#
loop_
_entity.id
_entity.type
_entity.pdbx_description
1 polymer ?
#
loop_
_entity_poly.entity_id
_entity_poly.type
_entity_poly.pdbx_seq_one_letter_code
_entity_poly.pdbx_strand_id
1 'polypeptide(L)'
;SQMPQQPTPDPAPGGIWGVLHGHSALYQLRTPWFTLITAFTVLMMLRINYFVTTLRSQYTYLLSGETAAQINATFDILLPIGGLISVPFIGTFLDMFQTRTVLAILVVFATLIGALGCIPHVIAAYGNIVLFVLYRPFYYTAVSDYAAKVFGFATFGKVYGLIICLAGVGNFAQAGLDALTLRVWSGDPVPVNAGLTVLVACVGGGLVGFVTYQTGVLGRGDGDGDQVFREREPLLRNEVPGRGYGA
;
A
#
# COMPACT_ATOMS: atom_id res chain seq x y z
N SER A 1 -12.43 -36.88 -6.95
CA SER A 1 -11.04 -36.76 -6.49
C SER A 1 -10.81 -35.36 -5.98
N GLN A 2 -10.93 -35.17 -4.65
CA GLN A 2 -10.54 -33.92 -4.00
C GLN A 2 -9.02 -33.90 -3.93
N MET A 3 -8.40 -32.86 -4.54
CA MET A 3 -6.96 -32.60 -4.35
C MET A 3 -6.69 -32.33 -2.86
N PRO A 4 -5.62 -32.86 -2.29
CA PRO A 4 -5.23 -32.54 -0.93
C PRO A 4 -5.00 -31.03 -0.83
N GLN A 5 -5.71 -30.37 0.07
CA GLN A 5 -5.41 -28.99 0.42
C GLN A 5 -4.00 -28.96 1.03
N GLN A 6 -3.08 -28.25 0.36
CA GLN A 6 -1.78 -27.97 0.96
C GLN A 6 -1.99 -27.24 2.29
N PRO A 7 -1.28 -27.62 3.34
CA PRO A 7 -1.31 -26.87 4.60
C PRO A 7 -0.92 -25.43 4.30
N THR A 8 -1.82 -24.49 4.60
CA THR A 8 -1.48 -23.07 4.60
C THR A 8 -0.36 -22.86 5.61
N PRO A 9 0.72 -22.13 5.27
CA PRO A 9 1.75 -21.80 6.25
C PRO A 9 1.09 -21.13 7.46
N ASP A 10 1.44 -21.56 8.67
CA ASP A 10 0.95 -20.96 9.90
C ASP A 10 1.25 -19.44 9.87
N PRO A 11 0.26 -18.59 10.14
CA PRO A 11 0.47 -17.15 10.16
C PRO A 11 1.50 -16.79 11.22
N ALA A 12 2.49 -15.99 10.87
CA ALA A 12 3.40 -15.42 11.84
C ALA A 12 2.60 -14.68 12.93
N PRO A 13 2.83 -14.93 14.21
CA PRO A 13 2.05 -14.33 15.29
C PRO A 13 2.05 -12.79 15.18
N GLY A 14 0.86 -12.20 15.17
CA GLY A 14 0.65 -10.75 15.07
C GLY A 14 0.63 -10.14 13.66
N GLY A 15 0.51 -10.94 12.60
CA GLY A 15 0.34 -10.48 11.22
C GLY A 15 -1.11 -10.20 10.82
N ILE A 16 -1.31 -9.45 9.71
CA ILE A 16 -2.65 -9.24 9.11
C ILE A 16 -3.07 -10.38 8.19
N TRP A 17 -2.28 -11.43 8.10
CA TRP A 17 -2.55 -12.58 7.25
C TRP A 17 -3.82 -13.28 7.71
N GLY A 18 -4.75 -13.48 6.80
CA GLY A 18 -5.93 -14.27 7.09
C GLY A 18 -7.09 -13.54 7.77
N VAL A 19 -6.96 -12.25 8.11
CA VAL A 19 -7.98 -11.49 8.88
C VAL A 19 -9.38 -11.59 8.29
N LEU A 20 -9.51 -11.60 6.97
CA LEU A 20 -10.79 -11.69 6.27
C LEU A 20 -10.89 -12.94 5.37
N HIS A 21 -9.99 -13.91 5.52
CA HIS A 21 -10.05 -15.17 4.78
C HIS A 21 -11.34 -15.94 5.12
N GLY A 22 -11.91 -16.60 4.12
CA GLY A 22 -13.14 -17.39 4.30
C GLY A 22 -14.43 -16.57 4.32
N HIS A 23 -14.37 -15.25 4.45
CA HIS A 23 -15.55 -14.40 4.33
C HIS A 23 -15.94 -14.15 2.87
N SER A 24 -17.26 -13.94 2.62
CA SER A 24 -17.73 -13.59 1.29
C SER A 24 -17.18 -12.25 0.83
N ALA A 25 -16.98 -12.07 -0.50
CA ALA A 25 -16.50 -10.82 -1.06
C ALA A 25 -17.34 -9.61 -0.62
N LEU A 26 -18.68 -9.77 -0.58
CA LEU A 26 -19.60 -8.70 -0.17
C LEU A 26 -19.38 -8.26 1.28
N TYR A 27 -19.07 -9.18 2.18
CA TYR A 27 -18.72 -8.87 3.56
C TYR A 27 -17.39 -8.09 3.61
N GLN A 28 -16.38 -8.58 2.88
CA GLN A 28 -15.05 -7.93 2.82
C GLN A 28 -15.13 -6.49 2.33
N LEU A 29 -15.99 -6.19 1.32
CA LEU A 29 -16.19 -4.85 0.77
C LEU A 29 -16.81 -3.86 1.78
N ARG A 30 -17.49 -4.34 2.80
CA ARG A 30 -18.10 -3.49 3.85
C ARG A 30 -17.16 -3.20 5.02
N THR A 31 -15.94 -3.71 5.00
CA THR A 31 -14.99 -3.57 6.09
C THR A 31 -14.14 -2.30 5.94
N PRO A 32 -13.65 -1.73 7.06
CA PRO A 32 -12.69 -0.62 7.01
C PRO A 32 -11.39 -0.98 6.29
N TRP A 33 -11.00 -2.26 6.31
CA TRP A 33 -9.84 -2.78 5.57
C TRP A 33 -9.94 -2.48 4.07
N PHE A 34 -11.11 -2.72 3.48
CA PHE A 34 -11.37 -2.43 2.08
C PHE A 34 -11.47 -0.92 1.81
N THR A 35 -12.25 -0.21 2.63
CA THR A 35 -12.51 1.22 2.40
C THR A 35 -11.22 2.05 2.47
N LEU A 36 -10.38 1.81 3.47
CA LEU A 36 -9.14 2.58 3.66
C LEU A 36 -8.11 2.30 2.57
N ILE A 37 -7.88 1.02 2.22
CA ILE A 37 -6.95 0.71 1.14
C ILE A 37 -7.45 1.21 -0.21
N THR A 38 -8.76 1.15 -0.46
CA THR A 38 -9.37 1.68 -1.69
C THR A 38 -9.20 3.19 -1.78
N ALA A 39 -9.53 3.93 -0.71
CA ALA A 39 -9.36 5.38 -0.67
C ALA A 39 -7.88 5.78 -0.90
N PHE A 40 -6.95 5.10 -0.23
CA PHE A 40 -5.53 5.30 -0.46
C PHE A 40 -5.12 5.01 -1.90
N THR A 41 -5.61 3.90 -2.48
CA THR A 41 -5.29 3.50 -3.85
C THR A 41 -5.86 4.48 -4.88
N VAL A 42 -7.09 4.96 -4.71
CA VAL A 42 -7.71 5.99 -5.56
C VAL A 42 -6.87 7.26 -5.57
N LEU A 43 -6.50 7.76 -4.40
CA LEU A 43 -5.69 8.98 -4.28
C LEU A 43 -4.29 8.80 -4.87
N MET A 44 -3.65 7.66 -4.62
CA MET A 44 -2.31 7.40 -5.14
C MET A 44 -2.29 7.22 -6.65
N MET A 45 -3.25 6.50 -7.23
CA MET A 45 -3.33 6.37 -8.70
C MET A 45 -3.61 7.72 -9.36
N LEU A 46 -4.53 8.50 -8.83
CA LEU A 46 -4.80 9.85 -9.31
C LEU A 46 -3.53 10.71 -9.29
N ARG A 47 -2.80 10.69 -8.18
CA ARG A 47 -1.58 11.48 -8.03
C ARG A 47 -0.44 11.00 -8.95
N ILE A 48 -0.22 9.68 -9.07
CA ILE A 48 0.79 9.10 -9.95
C ILE A 48 0.51 9.51 -11.40
N ASN A 49 -0.73 9.38 -11.86
CA ASN A 49 -1.11 9.70 -13.23
C ASN A 49 -1.07 11.22 -13.47
N TYR A 50 -1.54 12.04 -12.53
CA TYR A 50 -1.43 13.50 -12.60
C TYR A 50 0.03 13.93 -12.74
N PHE A 51 0.94 13.40 -11.92
CA PHE A 51 2.37 13.72 -12.00
C PHE A 51 2.97 13.32 -13.36
N VAL A 52 2.72 12.10 -13.84
CA VAL A 52 3.26 11.61 -15.12
C VAL A 52 2.80 12.48 -16.29
N THR A 53 1.52 12.85 -16.35
CA THR A 53 0.96 13.62 -17.46
C THR A 53 1.35 15.09 -17.44
N THR A 54 1.59 15.65 -16.26
CA THR A 54 1.86 17.08 -16.08
C THR A 54 3.33 17.40 -15.73
N LEU A 55 4.20 16.40 -15.68
CA LEU A 55 5.61 16.54 -15.28
C LEU A 55 6.30 17.67 -16.02
N ARG A 56 6.22 17.70 -17.34
CA ARG A 56 6.86 18.72 -18.16
C ARG A 56 6.31 20.12 -17.88
N SER A 57 4.99 20.27 -17.79
CA SER A 57 4.38 21.58 -17.50
C SER A 57 4.70 22.07 -16.09
N GLN A 58 4.71 21.17 -15.09
CA GLN A 58 5.09 21.50 -13.72
C GLN A 58 6.52 22.04 -13.65
N TYR A 59 7.49 21.34 -14.23
CA TYR A 59 8.88 21.79 -14.19
C TYR A 59 9.16 22.98 -15.14
N THR A 60 8.38 23.17 -16.20
CA THR A 60 8.45 24.40 -17.00
C THR A 60 8.06 25.63 -16.16
N TYR A 61 7.05 25.49 -15.29
CA TYR A 61 6.64 26.55 -14.38
C TYR A 61 7.66 26.80 -13.27
N LEU A 62 8.14 25.72 -12.63
CA LEU A 62 9.02 25.80 -11.45
C LEU A 62 10.46 26.20 -11.77
N LEU A 63 10.98 25.87 -12.97
CA LEU A 63 12.39 26.07 -13.34
C LEU A 63 12.49 26.89 -14.61
N SER A 64 12.78 26.22 -15.74
CA SER A 64 12.84 26.82 -17.07
C SER A 64 12.44 25.80 -18.12
N GLY A 65 12.01 26.25 -19.29
CA GLY A 65 11.58 25.34 -20.35
C GLY A 65 12.69 24.39 -20.86
N GLU A 66 13.93 24.86 -20.90
CA GLU A 66 15.09 24.03 -21.30
C GLU A 66 15.39 22.97 -20.23
N THR A 67 15.49 23.36 -18.98
CA THR A 67 15.70 22.44 -17.85
C THR A 67 14.56 21.43 -17.74
N ALA A 68 13.31 21.87 -17.90
CA ALA A 68 12.14 20.98 -17.88
C ALA A 68 12.18 19.95 -19.01
N ALA A 69 12.66 20.31 -20.20
CA ALA A 69 12.82 19.38 -21.30
C ALA A 69 13.88 18.28 -20.99
N GLN A 70 15.01 18.66 -20.38
CA GLN A 70 16.05 17.71 -19.96
C GLN A 70 15.53 16.77 -18.87
N ILE A 71 14.80 17.30 -17.87
CA ILE A 71 14.18 16.54 -16.78
C ILE A 71 13.17 15.54 -17.37
N ASN A 72 12.32 15.98 -18.30
CA ASN A 72 11.35 15.09 -18.95
C ASN A 72 12.04 13.98 -19.75
N ALA A 73 13.06 14.30 -20.55
CA ALA A 73 13.82 13.30 -21.30
C ALA A 73 14.49 12.26 -20.36
N THR A 74 15.02 12.71 -19.23
CA THR A 74 15.56 11.81 -18.20
C THR A 74 14.48 10.92 -17.59
N PHE A 75 13.31 11.47 -17.31
CA PHE A 75 12.16 10.71 -16.78
C PHE A 75 11.69 9.64 -17.76
N ASP A 76 11.56 9.97 -19.04
CA ASP A 76 11.11 9.04 -20.08
C ASP A 76 12.05 7.83 -20.23
N ILE A 77 13.35 8.02 -19.98
CA ILE A 77 14.36 6.94 -19.97
C ILE A 77 14.29 6.16 -18.65
N LEU A 78 14.25 6.85 -17.52
CA LEU A 78 14.31 6.21 -16.21
C LEU A 78 13.05 5.42 -15.86
N LEU A 79 11.88 5.85 -16.35
CA LEU A 79 10.60 5.23 -16.00
C LEU A 79 10.53 3.73 -16.35
N PRO A 80 10.84 3.28 -17.58
CA PRO A 80 10.87 1.86 -17.91
C PRO A 80 12.04 1.12 -17.24
N ILE A 81 13.24 1.72 -17.21
CA ILE A 81 14.45 1.10 -16.65
C ILE A 81 14.29 0.87 -15.14
N GLY A 82 13.83 1.87 -14.41
CA GLY A 82 13.65 1.77 -12.96
C GLY A 82 12.58 0.75 -12.56
N GLY A 83 11.51 0.63 -13.37
CA GLY A 83 10.53 -0.44 -13.20
C GLY A 83 11.17 -1.82 -13.31
N LEU A 84 11.96 -2.05 -14.35
CA LEU A 84 12.63 -3.33 -14.59
C LEU A 84 13.63 -3.69 -13.48
N ILE A 85 14.41 -2.72 -13.02
CA ILE A 85 15.43 -2.93 -11.98
C ILE A 85 14.78 -3.17 -10.62
N SER A 86 13.73 -2.44 -10.28
CA SER A 86 13.15 -2.49 -8.92
C SER A 86 12.33 -3.74 -8.63
N VAL A 87 11.69 -4.35 -9.65
CA VAL A 87 10.79 -5.50 -9.45
C VAL A 87 11.40 -6.65 -8.65
N PRO A 88 12.61 -7.17 -8.95
CA PRO A 88 13.17 -8.30 -8.20
C PRO A 88 13.45 -7.97 -6.72
N PHE A 89 13.74 -6.72 -6.40
CA PHE A 89 14.01 -6.29 -5.03
C PHE A 89 12.72 -6.09 -4.21
N ILE A 90 11.63 -5.70 -4.88
CA ILE A 90 10.35 -5.42 -4.22
C ILE A 90 9.79 -6.69 -3.57
N GLY A 91 9.82 -7.84 -4.25
CA GLY A 91 9.35 -9.10 -3.70
C GLY A 91 10.08 -9.45 -2.40
N THR A 92 11.40 -9.47 -2.42
CA THR A 92 12.23 -9.72 -1.23
C THR A 92 11.92 -8.74 -0.10
N PHE A 93 11.73 -7.45 -0.43
CA PHE A 93 11.39 -6.42 0.55
C PHE A 93 10.02 -6.69 1.22
N LEU A 94 9.00 -7.07 0.45
CA LEU A 94 7.65 -7.38 0.96
C LEU A 94 7.62 -8.64 1.83
N ASP A 95 8.53 -9.58 1.58
CA ASP A 95 8.68 -10.80 2.39
C ASP A 95 9.42 -10.54 3.71
N MET A 96 10.37 -9.59 3.72
CA MET A 96 11.16 -9.27 4.90
C MET A 96 10.42 -8.39 5.92
N PHE A 97 9.52 -7.52 5.45
CA PHE A 97 8.87 -6.52 6.31
C PHE A 97 7.40 -6.82 6.55
N GLN A 98 6.95 -6.52 7.76
CA GLN A 98 5.53 -6.60 8.12
C GLN A 98 4.72 -5.59 7.29
N THR A 99 3.50 -5.95 6.91
CA THR A 99 2.64 -5.10 6.06
C THR A 99 2.43 -3.69 6.63
N ARG A 100 2.32 -3.54 7.96
CA ARG A 100 2.23 -2.21 8.60
C ARG A 100 3.46 -1.33 8.29
N THR A 101 4.65 -1.93 8.31
CA THR A 101 5.91 -1.23 8.00
C THR A 101 5.98 -0.86 6.51
N VAL A 102 5.58 -1.78 5.64
CA VAL A 102 5.49 -1.54 4.18
C VAL A 102 4.56 -0.37 3.88
N LEU A 103 3.36 -0.34 4.47
CA LEU A 103 2.41 0.75 4.30
C LEU A 103 2.95 2.08 4.84
N ALA A 104 3.62 2.07 6.00
CA ALA A 104 4.25 3.27 6.56
C ALA A 104 5.33 3.83 5.61
N ILE A 105 6.18 2.98 5.06
CA ILE A 105 7.21 3.35 4.09
C ILE A 105 6.58 3.93 2.82
N LEU A 106 5.49 3.33 2.32
CA LEU A 106 4.74 3.86 1.18
C LEU A 106 4.23 5.28 1.45
N VAL A 107 3.65 5.54 2.61
CA VAL A 107 3.12 6.86 2.96
C VAL A 107 4.25 7.89 3.11
N VAL A 108 5.36 7.51 3.73
CA VAL A 108 6.54 8.38 3.89
C VAL A 108 7.12 8.74 2.51
N PHE A 109 7.34 7.77 1.63
CA PHE A 109 7.86 8.05 0.29
C PHE A 109 6.88 8.85 -0.56
N ALA A 110 5.60 8.56 -0.48
CA ALA A 110 4.57 9.36 -1.16
C ALA A 110 4.60 10.83 -0.70
N THR A 111 4.72 11.07 0.60
CA THR A 111 4.81 12.41 1.17
C THR A 111 6.10 13.12 0.74
N LEU A 112 7.23 12.40 0.75
CA LEU A 112 8.53 12.94 0.32
C LEU A 112 8.52 13.32 -1.17
N ILE A 113 7.98 12.47 -2.04
CA ILE A 113 7.77 12.76 -3.47
C ILE A 113 6.96 14.05 -3.66
N GLY A 114 5.91 14.24 -2.83
CA GLY A 114 5.11 15.44 -2.89
C GLY A 114 5.82 16.69 -2.43
N ALA A 115 6.57 16.59 -1.36
CA ALA A 115 7.37 17.71 -0.86
C ALA A 115 8.45 18.12 -1.89
N LEU A 116 9.17 17.14 -2.45
CA LEU A 116 10.17 17.39 -3.50
C LEU A 116 9.56 18.03 -4.75
N GLY A 117 8.33 17.62 -5.13
CA GLY A 117 7.60 18.18 -6.28
C GLY A 117 7.16 19.63 -6.10
N CYS A 118 7.20 20.18 -4.89
CA CYS A 118 6.88 21.57 -4.61
C CYS A 118 8.13 22.48 -4.57
N ILE A 119 9.35 21.92 -4.64
CA ILE A 119 10.60 22.68 -4.49
C ILE A 119 11.13 23.10 -5.86
N PRO A 120 11.26 24.42 -6.16
CA PRO A 120 11.78 24.92 -7.42
C PRO A 120 13.31 24.82 -7.49
N HIS A 121 13.85 23.61 -7.44
CA HIS A 121 15.29 23.36 -7.49
C HIS A 121 15.61 22.12 -8.34
N VAL A 122 16.62 22.21 -9.19
CA VAL A 122 16.99 21.15 -10.15
C VAL A 122 17.35 19.83 -9.46
N ILE A 123 18.11 19.87 -8.37
CA ILE A 123 18.49 18.67 -7.60
C ILE A 123 17.24 18.01 -6.99
N ALA A 124 16.29 18.81 -6.49
CA ALA A 124 15.04 18.29 -5.94
C ALA A 124 14.19 17.63 -7.05
N ALA A 125 14.17 18.18 -8.25
CA ALA A 125 13.47 17.61 -9.40
C ALA A 125 14.05 16.24 -9.81
N TYR A 126 15.36 16.11 -9.94
CA TYR A 126 15.99 14.82 -10.25
C TYR A 126 15.80 13.81 -9.11
N GLY A 127 15.94 14.23 -7.85
CA GLY A 127 15.65 13.40 -6.68
C GLY A 127 14.21 12.90 -6.67
N ASN A 128 13.26 13.77 -7.01
CA ASN A 128 11.84 13.43 -7.12
C ASN A 128 11.59 12.35 -8.19
N ILE A 129 12.21 12.51 -9.39
CA ILE A 129 12.07 11.54 -10.49
C ILE A 129 12.63 10.18 -10.10
N VAL A 130 13.83 10.12 -9.55
CA VAL A 130 14.46 8.86 -9.13
C VAL A 130 13.59 8.16 -8.09
N LEU A 131 13.13 8.90 -7.08
CA LEU A 131 12.28 8.35 -6.03
C LEU A 131 10.93 7.89 -6.58
N PHE A 132 10.32 8.66 -7.49
CA PHE A 132 9.04 8.33 -8.12
C PHE A 132 9.12 7.05 -8.97
N VAL A 133 10.18 6.91 -9.75
CA VAL A 133 10.39 5.76 -10.65
C VAL A 133 10.53 4.46 -9.84
N LEU A 134 11.22 4.48 -8.71
CA LEU A 134 11.33 3.34 -7.80
C LEU A 134 10.04 3.10 -7.01
N TYR A 135 9.37 4.17 -6.61
CA TYR A 135 8.14 4.12 -5.83
C TYR A 135 6.97 3.50 -6.58
N ARG A 136 6.81 3.81 -7.86
CA ARG A 136 5.66 3.41 -8.67
C ARG A 136 5.44 1.88 -8.70
N PRO A 137 6.42 1.03 -9.09
CA PRO A 137 6.24 -0.42 -9.06
C PRO A 137 6.10 -0.94 -7.62
N PHE A 138 6.83 -0.38 -6.66
CA PHE A 138 6.71 -0.74 -5.25
C PHE A 138 5.28 -0.55 -4.72
N TYR A 139 4.66 0.59 -5.03
CA TYR A 139 3.29 0.88 -4.66
C TYR A 139 2.30 -0.15 -5.21
N TYR A 140 2.33 -0.45 -6.52
CA TYR A 140 1.40 -1.41 -7.11
C TYR A 140 1.56 -2.82 -6.53
N THR A 141 2.77 -3.26 -6.33
CA THR A 141 3.05 -4.58 -5.75
C THR A 141 2.61 -4.64 -4.29
N ALA A 142 2.87 -3.60 -3.50
CA ALA A 142 2.48 -3.56 -2.10
C ALA A 142 0.96 -3.53 -1.89
N VAL A 143 0.20 -2.83 -2.74
CA VAL A 143 -1.28 -2.85 -2.69
C VAL A 143 -1.83 -4.23 -3.06
N SER A 144 -1.24 -4.88 -4.07
CA SER A 144 -1.59 -6.25 -4.45
C SER A 144 -1.27 -7.25 -3.33
N ASP A 145 -0.09 -7.16 -2.72
CA ASP A 145 0.34 -7.98 -1.58
C ASP A 145 -0.59 -7.80 -0.36
N TYR A 146 -0.93 -6.55 -0.04
CA TYR A 146 -1.91 -6.24 1.00
C TYR A 146 -3.25 -6.93 0.72
N ALA A 147 -3.76 -6.82 -0.52
CA ALA A 147 -5.04 -7.43 -0.87
C ALA A 147 -5.01 -8.96 -0.76
N ALA A 148 -3.91 -9.61 -1.14
CA ALA A 148 -3.74 -11.04 -0.99
C ALA A 148 -3.67 -11.47 0.48
N LYS A 149 -2.94 -10.73 1.31
CA LYS A 149 -2.76 -11.03 2.74
C LYS A 149 -4.04 -10.84 3.55
N VAL A 150 -4.79 -9.79 3.30
CA VAL A 150 -6.00 -9.44 4.07
C VAL A 150 -7.22 -10.21 3.59
N PHE A 151 -7.48 -10.21 2.28
CA PHE A 151 -8.74 -10.74 1.72
C PHE A 151 -8.65 -12.21 1.29
N GLY A 152 -7.45 -12.72 1.06
CA GLY A 152 -7.21 -14.09 0.64
C GLY A 152 -7.37 -14.34 -0.86
N PHE A 153 -6.74 -15.42 -1.34
CA PHE A 153 -6.71 -15.73 -2.77
C PHE A 153 -8.07 -16.10 -3.36
N ALA A 154 -8.99 -16.67 -2.57
CA ALA A 154 -10.31 -17.06 -3.05
C ALA A 154 -11.16 -15.89 -3.55
N THR A 155 -11.02 -14.71 -2.94
CA THR A 155 -11.77 -13.48 -3.28
C THR A 155 -10.88 -12.41 -3.92
N PHE A 156 -9.57 -12.63 -4.00
CA PHE A 156 -8.57 -11.67 -4.49
C PHE A 156 -8.98 -10.99 -5.80
N GLY A 157 -9.31 -11.77 -6.84
CA GLY A 157 -9.65 -11.22 -8.15
C GLY A 157 -10.85 -10.27 -8.11
N LYS A 158 -11.86 -10.57 -7.28
CA LYS A 158 -13.07 -9.72 -7.14
C LYS A 158 -12.75 -8.44 -6.36
N VAL A 159 -12.09 -8.57 -5.22
CA VAL A 159 -11.82 -7.45 -4.31
C VAL A 159 -10.75 -6.53 -4.88
N TYR A 160 -9.61 -7.08 -5.30
CA TYR A 160 -8.53 -6.29 -5.91
C TYR A 160 -8.96 -5.67 -7.24
N GLY A 161 -9.69 -6.42 -8.08
CA GLY A 161 -10.25 -5.89 -9.32
C GLY A 161 -11.17 -4.69 -9.09
N LEU A 162 -12.00 -4.74 -8.03
CA LEU A 162 -12.85 -3.61 -7.67
C LEU A 162 -12.05 -2.41 -7.15
N ILE A 163 -11.00 -2.64 -6.33
CA ILE A 163 -10.09 -1.56 -5.89
C ILE A 163 -9.51 -0.82 -7.10
N ILE A 164 -8.97 -1.56 -8.07
CA ILE A 164 -8.36 -0.98 -9.27
C ILE A 164 -9.41 -0.30 -10.17
N CYS A 165 -10.60 -0.87 -10.29
CA CYS A 165 -11.71 -0.26 -11.02
C CYS A 165 -12.10 1.10 -10.41
N LEU A 166 -12.30 1.16 -9.09
CA LEU A 166 -12.62 2.41 -8.39
C LEU A 166 -11.50 3.44 -8.51
N ALA A 167 -10.24 2.99 -8.47
CA ALA A 167 -9.09 3.86 -8.69
C ALA A 167 -9.06 4.40 -10.13
N GLY A 168 -9.42 3.58 -11.12
CA GLY A 168 -9.58 4.01 -12.52
C GLY A 168 -10.68 5.06 -12.67
N VAL A 169 -11.83 4.87 -12.01
CA VAL A 169 -12.91 5.89 -11.97
C VAL A 169 -12.41 7.16 -11.29
N GLY A 170 -11.66 7.05 -10.18
CA GLY A 170 -11.08 8.20 -9.49
C GLY A 170 -10.14 9.03 -10.38
N ASN A 171 -9.49 8.43 -11.37
CA ASN A 171 -8.61 9.13 -12.30
C ASN A 171 -9.35 10.15 -13.21
N PHE A 172 -10.66 10.09 -13.37
CA PHE A 172 -11.40 11.15 -14.05
C PHE A 172 -11.28 12.50 -13.34
N ALA A 173 -11.00 12.52 -12.04
CA ALA A 173 -10.72 13.74 -11.30
C ALA A 173 -9.44 14.47 -11.78
N GLN A 174 -8.57 13.80 -12.54
CA GLN A 174 -7.37 14.41 -13.11
C GLN A 174 -7.69 15.63 -13.98
N ALA A 175 -8.72 15.54 -14.82
CA ALA A 175 -9.15 16.67 -15.64
C ALA A 175 -9.57 17.89 -14.79
N GLY A 176 -10.17 17.63 -13.63
CA GLY A 176 -10.50 18.68 -12.65
C GLY A 176 -9.25 19.31 -12.00
N LEU A 177 -8.25 18.50 -11.66
CA LEU A 177 -6.96 18.97 -11.13
C LEU A 177 -6.20 19.83 -12.16
N ASP A 178 -6.19 19.42 -13.43
CA ASP A 178 -5.59 20.16 -14.52
C ASP A 178 -6.30 21.52 -14.72
N ALA A 179 -7.63 21.51 -14.75
CA ALA A 179 -8.43 22.73 -14.85
C ALA A 179 -8.20 23.66 -13.64
N LEU A 180 -8.08 23.10 -12.44
CA LEU A 180 -7.81 23.83 -11.21
C LEU A 180 -6.43 24.51 -11.28
N THR A 181 -5.39 23.76 -11.69
CA THR A 181 -4.03 24.28 -11.87
C THR A 181 -4.00 25.43 -12.88
N LEU A 182 -4.63 25.25 -14.06
CA LEU A 182 -4.55 26.22 -15.15
C LEU A 182 -5.43 27.46 -14.93
N ARG A 183 -6.67 27.28 -14.42
CA ARG A 183 -7.67 28.36 -14.35
C ARG A 183 -7.65 29.11 -13.04
N VAL A 184 -7.37 28.42 -11.92
CA VAL A 184 -7.41 29.02 -10.59
C VAL A 184 -6.03 29.52 -10.17
N TRP A 185 -4.99 28.73 -10.41
CA TRP A 185 -3.61 29.06 -9.99
C TRP A 185 -2.69 29.47 -11.15
N SER A 186 -3.26 29.85 -12.30
CA SER A 186 -2.49 30.39 -13.44
C SER A 186 -1.31 29.52 -13.87
N GLY A 187 -1.44 28.23 -13.74
CA GLY A 187 -0.42 27.22 -14.08
C GLY A 187 0.53 26.83 -12.95
N ASP A 188 0.39 27.41 -11.74
CA ASP A 188 1.18 27.01 -10.58
C ASP A 188 0.77 25.58 -10.10
N PRO A 189 1.66 24.58 -10.15
CA PRO A 189 1.36 23.23 -9.72
C PRO A 189 1.47 23.03 -8.20
N VAL A 190 2.11 23.96 -7.47
CA VAL A 190 2.43 23.78 -6.05
C VAL A 190 1.19 23.60 -5.18
N PRO A 191 0.11 24.39 -5.31
CA PRO A 191 -1.08 24.21 -4.49
C PRO A 191 -1.76 22.86 -4.69
N VAL A 192 -1.83 22.36 -5.93
CA VAL A 192 -2.40 21.03 -6.23
C VAL A 192 -1.53 19.92 -5.66
N ASN A 193 -0.21 19.99 -5.88
CA ASN A 193 0.74 19.01 -5.34
C ASN A 193 0.74 18.98 -3.81
N ALA A 194 0.71 20.15 -3.17
CA ALA A 194 0.62 20.25 -1.71
C ALA A 194 -0.69 19.67 -1.18
N GLY A 195 -1.82 20.02 -1.79
CA GLY A 195 -3.14 19.50 -1.43
C GLY A 195 -3.21 17.96 -1.55
N LEU A 196 -2.76 17.40 -2.68
CA LEU A 196 -2.69 15.96 -2.88
C LEU A 196 -1.73 15.28 -1.87
N THR A 197 -0.62 15.94 -1.53
CA THR A 197 0.33 15.41 -0.55
C THR A 197 -0.28 15.32 0.83
N VAL A 198 -0.98 16.36 1.28
CA VAL A 198 -1.70 16.38 2.56
C VAL A 198 -2.78 15.30 2.58
N LEU A 199 -3.59 15.18 1.52
CA LEU A 199 -4.63 14.14 1.43
C LEU A 199 -4.05 12.74 1.52
N VAL A 200 -2.97 12.46 0.78
CA VAL A 200 -2.28 11.16 0.83
C VAL A 200 -1.69 10.89 2.21
N ALA A 201 -1.08 11.89 2.85
CA ALA A 201 -0.55 11.75 4.20
C ALA A 201 -1.65 11.46 5.23
N CYS A 202 -2.79 12.15 5.14
CA CYS A 202 -3.93 11.94 6.04
C CYS A 202 -4.57 10.56 5.85
N VAL A 203 -4.92 10.19 4.62
CA VAL A 203 -5.58 8.90 4.32
C VAL A 203 -4.61 7.74 4.54
N GLY A 204 -3.37 7.88 4.07
CA GLY A 204 -2.33 6.88 4.28
C GLY A 204 -1.95 6.72 5.75
N GLY A 205 -1.82 7.81 6.48
CA GLY A 205 -1.61 7.80 7.94
C GLY A 205 -2.76 7.14 8.68
N GLY A 206 -4.00 7.40 8.27
CA GLY A 206 -5.19 6.72 8.79
C GLY A 206 -5.17 5.21 8.52
N LEU A 207 -4.79 4.80 7.31
CA LEU A 207 -4.63 3.38 6.95
C LEU A 207 -3.55 2.71 7.82
N VAL A 208 -2.37 3.31 7.94
CA VAL A 208 -1.26 2.78 8.75
C VAL A 208 -1.66 2.71 10.22
N GLY A 209 -2.31 3.75 10.75
CA GLY A 209 -2.82 3.78 12.13
C GLY A 209 -3.83 2.68 12.39
N PHE A 210 -4.80 2.49 11.49
CA PHE A 210 -5.79 1.44 11.57
C PHE A 210 -5.16 0.05 11.56
N VAL A 211 -4.26 -0.23 10.60
CA VAL A 211 -3.57 -1.53 10.50
C VAL A 211 -2.71 -1.79 11.73
N THR A 212 -2.00 -0.79 12.24
CA THR A 212 -1.17 -0.92 13.45
C THR A 212 -2.02 -1.20 14.69
N TYR A 213 -3.16 -0.51 14.83
CA TYR A 213 -4.08 -0.75 15.93
C TYR A 213 -4.64 -2.18 15.89
N GLN A 214 -5.13 -2.62 14.74
CA GLN A 214 -5.70 -3.95 14.57
C GLN A 214 -4.66 -5.07 14.78
N THR A 215 -3.44 -4.92 14.29
CA THR A 215 -2.37 -5.91 14.55
C THR A 215 -1.99 -5.96 16.03
N GLY A 216 -2.04 -4.84 16.75
CA GLY A 216 -1.83 -4.80 18.20
C GLY A 216 -2.94 -5.51 18.99
N VAL A 217 -4.19 -5.39 18.54
CA VAL A 217 -5.34 -6.07 19.16
C VAL A 217 -5.28 -7.57 18.90
N LEU A 218 -5.00 -8.00 17.67
CA LEU A 218 -4.87 -9.41 17.29
C LEU A 218 -3.73 -10.10 18.04
N GLY A 219 -2.56 -9.47 18.15
CA GLY A 219 -1.41 -10.02 18.88
C GLY A 219 -1.63 -10.14 20.41
N ARG A 220 -2.52 -9.32 20.99
CA ARG A 220 -2.91 -9.47 22.40
C ARG A 220 -3.86 -10.65 22.60
N GLY A 221 -4.78 -10.89 21.66
CA GLY A 221 -5.71 -12.02 21.75
C GLY A 221 -5.01 -13.39 21.68
N ASP A 222 -3.98 -13.51 20.82
CA ASP A 222 -3.18 -14.73 20.71
C ASP A 222 -2.34 -14.99 21.96
N GLY A 223 -1.78 -13.95 22.59
CA GLY A 223 -1.01 -14.08 23.83
C GLY A 223 -1.84 -14.51 25.04
N ASP A 224 -3.09 -14.09 25.11
CA ASP A 224 -4.02 -14.47 26.20
C ASP A 224 -4.50 -15.92 26.00
N GLY A 225 -4.74 -16.36 24.77
CA GLY A 225 -5.08 -17.74 24.41
C GLY A 225 -3.97 -18.74 24.77
N ASP A 226 -2.72 -18.39 24.48
CA ASP A 226 -1.55 -19.23 24.78
C ASP A 226 -1.28 -19.34 26.29
N GLN A 227 -1.53 -18.28 27.07
CA GLN A 227 -1.42 -18.34 28.53
C GLN A 227 -2.49 -19.25 29.13
N VAL A 228 -3.75 -19.14 28.68
CA VAL A 228 -4.85 -20.01 29.14
C VAL A 228 -4.57 -21.47 28.75
N PHE A 229 -3.97 -21.74 27.59
CA PHE A 229 -3.60 -23.10 27.20
C PHE A 229 -2.47 -23.68 28.08
N ARG A 230 -1.43 -22.89 28.37
CA ARG A 230 -0.31 -23.29 29.22
C ARG A 230 -0.75 -23.50 30.69
N GLU A 231 -1.71 -22.72 31.17
CA GLU A 231 -2.28 -22.94 32.52
C GLU A 231 -3.16 -24.19 32.60
N ARG A 232 -3.81 -24.60 31.49
CA ARG A 232 -4.66 -25.81 31.46
C ARG A 232 -3.87 -27.10 31.19
N GLU A 233 -2.71 -27.05 30.59
CA GLU A 233 -1.89 -28.23 30.25
C GLU A 233 -1.52 -29.07 31.48
N PRO A 234 -1.15 -28.51 32.68
CA PRO A 234 -0.89 -29.28 33.89
C PRO A 234 -2.15 -29.94 34.44
N LEU A 235 -3.32 -29.33 34.27
CA LEU A 235 -4.60 -29.87 34.78
C LEU A 235 -5.06 -31.06 33.94
N LEU A 236 -4.90 -31.00 32.62
CA LEU A 236 -5.24 -32.10 31.70
C LEU A 236 -4.30 -33.29 31.84
N ARG A 237 -3.05 -33.07 32.26
CA ARG A 237 -2.06 -34.12 32.50
C ARG A 237 -2.35 -34.94 33.74
N ASN A 238 -3.06 -34.36 34.71
CA ASN A 238 -3.45 -35.04 35.97
C ASN A 238 -4.78 -35.79 35.86
N GLU A 239 -5.55 -35.63 34.78
CA GLU A 239 -6.86 -36.32 34.60
C GLU A 239 -6.77 -37.62 33.81
N VAL A 240 -5.60 -38.07 33.38
CA VAL A 240 -5.45 -39.39 32.74
C VAL A 240 -5.15 -40.42 33.83
N PRO A 241 -6.16 -41.15 34.35
CA PRO A 241 -5.90 -42.24 35.28
C PRO A 241 -5.13 -43.35 34.54
N GLY A 242 -3.97 -43.72 35.08
CA GLY A 242 -3.18 -44.82 34.59
C GLY A 242 -4.03 -46.06 34.45
N ARG A 243 -4.34 -46.50 33.24
CA ARG A 243 -4.78 -47.86 32.94
C ARG A 243 -3.57 -48.77 33.15
N GLY A 244 -3.48 -49.28 34.37
CA GLY A 244 -2.62 -50.41 34.68
C GLY A 244 -3.00 -51.60 33.79
N TYR A 245 -2.13 -52.01 32.92
CA TYR A 245 -2.15 -53.36 32.37
C TYR A 245 -1.53 -54.27 33.43
N GLY A 246 -2.41 -54.94 34.21
CA GLY A 246 -2.04 -56.07 35.03
C GLY A 246 -2.12 -57.35 34.22
N ALA A 247 -1.07 -58.14 34.31
CA ALA A 247 -0.78 -59.52 34.01
C ALA A 247 -1.88 -60.39 33.41
#